data_aa7c2024655d201c3d4216fad32533ee
#
_entry.id   aa7c2024655d201c3d4216fad32533ee
#
_cell.length_a   1.000
_cell.length_b   1.000
_cell.length_c   1.000
_cell.angle_alpha   90.00
_cell.angle_beta   90.00
_cell.angle_gamma   90.00
#
_symmetry.space_group_name_H-M   'P 1'
#
loop_
_entity.id
_entity.type
_entity.pdbx_description
1 polymer ?
#
loop_
_entity_poly.entity_id
_entity_poly.type
_entity_poly.pdbx_seq_one_letter_code
_entity_poly.pdbx_strand_id
1 'polypeptide(L)'
;DDMTNLSLKNRERLKENYEIGATAPIHEMRSVDGTVKYLFCTPEGDYIESVYIPDEDRATLCVSSQVGCKMNCKFCMTGKQGYTNSLTPTQILNQIYSIPERDKLTNIVFMGMGEPFDNLDAVLRSLEILTADYGYAWSPKRITVSTVGLRKGLERFLEESDCHLAVSLHSPFPAQRRELMPAEKAFSITEIIDILRHYDFSKQRRLSFEYIVFKGVNDSMLYAKELIKLLRGLDCRINLIRFHAIPNVD
;
A
#
# COMPACT_ATOMS: atom_id res chain seq x y z
N ASP A 1 6.65 0.27 -29.39
CA ASP A 1 7.07 0.22 -30.79
C ASP A 1 8.58 -0.01 -30.98
N ASP A 2 9.39 0.15 -29.94
CA ASP A 2 10.85 0.17 -30.03
C ASP A 2 11.52 -1.18 -29.68
N MET A 3 10.78 -2.29 -29.77
CA MET A 3 11.32 -3.63 -29.57
C MET A 3 12.27 -4.02 -30.71
N THR A 4 13.43 -3.34 -30.76
CA THR A 4 14.42 -3.52 -31.88
C THR A 4 15.07 -4.91 -31.87
N ASN A 5 14.97 -5.64 -30.75
CA ASN A 5 15.39 -7.04 -30.59
C ASN A 5 14.42 -8.05 -31.26
N LEU A 6 13.23 -7.60 -31.68
CA LEU A 6 12.26 -8.42 -32.38
C LEU A 6 12.22 -8.09 -33.87
N SER A 7 12.04 -9.10 -34.73
CA SER A 7 11.80 -8.90 -36.16
C SER A 7 10.49 -8.11 -36.38
N LEU A 8 10.43 -7.37 -37.51
CA LEU A 8 9.22 -6.62 -37.88
C LEU A 8 7.98 -7.52 -37.88
N LYS A 9 8.07 -8.73 -38.45
CA LYS A 9 6.99 -9.71 -38.49
C LYS A 9 6.48 -10.07 -37.08
N ASN A 10 7.39 -10.25 -36.10
CA ASN A 10 6.99 -10.56 -34.72
C ASN A 10 6.37 -9.35 -34.05
N ARG A 11 6.84 -8.13 -34.33
CA ARG A 11 6.24 -6.89 -33.81
C ARG A 11 4.82 -6.70 -34.34
N GLU A 12 4.60 -6.93 -35.63
CA GLU A 12 3.26 -6.88 -36.23
C GLU A 12 2.32 -7.92 -35.61
N ARG A 13 2.78 -9.17 -35.48
CA ARG A 13 2.00 -10.22 -34.80
C ARG A 13 1.64 -9.86 -33.37
N LEU A 14 2.54 -9.21 -32.62
CA LEU A 14 2.23 -8.74 -31.26
C LEU A 14 1.17 -7.63 -31.28
N LYS A 15 1.27 -6.66 -32.21
CA LYS A 15 0.27 -5.59 -32.37
C LYS A 15 -1.11 -6.10 -32.77
N GLU A 16 -1.17 -7.17 -33.56
CA GLU A 16 -2.45 -7.78 -33.98
C GLU A 16 -3.14 -8.55 -32.86
N ASN A 17 -2.38 -9.13 -31.95
CA ASN A 17 -2.92 -10.06 -30.94
C ASN A 17 -2.91 -9.50 -29.51
N TYR A 18 -2.20 -8.42 -29.25
CA TYR A 18 -2.00 -7.85 -27.91
C TYR A 18 -2.06 -6.33 -27.97
N GLU A 19 -2.57 -5.77 -26.93
CA GLU A 19 -2.49 -4.34 -26.62
C GLU A 19 -1.81 -4.13 -25.26
N ILE A 20 -1.26 -2.95 -25.03
CA ILE A 20 -0.61 -2.63 -23.74
C ILE A 20 -1.64 -2.55 -22.61
N GLY A 21 -2.92 -2.34 -22.96
CA GLY A 21 -4.01 -2.29 -22.00
C GLY A 21 -3.92 -1.14 -21.00
N ALA A 22 -3.15 -0.10 -21.34
CA ALA A 22 -3.02 1.08 -20.50
C ALA A 22 -4.30 1.91 -20.51
N THR A 23 -4.85 2.15 -19.32
CA THR A 23 -6.04 2.98 -19.15
C THR A 23 -5.65 4.25 -18.41
N ALA A 24 -5.77 5.40 -19.08
CA ALA A 24 -5.49 6.69 -18.47
C ALA A 24 -6.45 6.99 -17.31
N PRO A 25 -6.03 7.79 -16.31
CA PRO A 25 -6.95 8.28 -15.30
C PRO A 25 -8.06 9.11 -15.94
N ILE A 26 -9.28 8.98 -15.44
CA ILE A 26 -10.45 9.69 -15.95
C ILE A 26 -10.62 11.09 -15.35
N HIS A 27 -9.97 11.32 -14.21
CA HIS A 27 -9.98 12.59 -13.51
C HIS A 27 -8.70 12.77 -12.68
N GLU A 28 -8.30 14.05 -12.49
CA GLU A 28 -7.20 14.43 -11.61
C GLU A 28 -7.55 15.64 -10.76
N MET A 29 -7.03 15.65 -9.54
CA MET A 29 -7.10 16.78 -8.62
C MET A 29 -5.69 17.16 -8.18
N ARG A 30 -5.29 18.41 -8.42
CA ARG A 30 -3.96 18.93 -8.07
C ARG A 30 -4.04 19.82 -6.85
N SER A 31 -3.15 19.58 -5.89
CA SER A 31 -2.97 20.42 -4.72
C SER A 31 -1.85 21.45 -4.94
N VAL A 32 -1.80 22.46 -4.10
CA VAL A 32 -0.80 23.55 -4.18
C VAL A 32 0.63 23.08 -3.91
N ASP A 33 0.80 21.97 -3.19
CA ASP A 33 2.09 21.33 -2.90
C ASP A 33 2.58 20.41 -4.02
N GLY A 34 1.86 20.34 -5.14
CA GLY A 34 2.18 19.49 -6.27
C GLY A 34 1.62 18.07 -6.17
N THR A 35 0.99 17.69 -5.06
CA THR A 35 0.30 16.40 -4.92
C THR A 35 -0.83 16.29 -5.93
N VAL A 36 -0.94 15.14 -6.59
CA VAL A 36 -1.98 14.87 -7.58
C VAL A 36 -2.74 13.61 -7.21
N LYS A 37 -4.03 13.71 -7.03
CA LYS A 37 -4.92 12.57 -6.87
C LYS A 37 -5.53 12.21 -8.21
N TYR A 38 -5.34 10.97 -8.64
CA TYR A 38 -5.88 10.38 -9.86
C TYR A 38 -7.06 9.48 -9.56
N LEU A 39 -8.09 9.57 -10.38
CA LEU A 39 -9.23 8.64 -10.38
C LEU A 39 -9.14 7.77 -11.64
N PHE A 40 -9.17 6.47 -11.46
CA PHE A 40 -9.22 5.48 -12.54
C PHE A 40 -10.57 4.79 -12.55
N CYS A 41 -11.02 4.42 -13.74
CA CYS A 41 -12.15 3.52 -13.94
C CYS A 41 -11.60 2.14 -14.33
N THR A 42 -12.01 1.08 -13.62
CA THR A 42 -11.65 -0.28 -13.99
C THR A 42 -12.48 -0.77 -15.17
N PRO A 43 -12.08 -1.84 -15.88
CA PRO A 43 -12.89 -2.43 -16.95
C PRO A 43 -14.28 -2.84 -16.52
N GLU A 44 -14.45 -3.17 -15.23
CA GLU A 44 -15.72 -3.55 -14.62
C GLU A 44 -16.64 -2.34 -14.32
N GLY A 45 -16.12 -1.11 -14.48
CA GLY A 45 -16.84 0.13 -14.21
C GLY A 45 -16.70 0.64 -12.78
N ASP A 46 -15.82 0.05 -11.98
CA ASP A 46 -15.52 0.49 -10.63
C ASP A 46 -14.49 1.61 -10.62
N TYR A 47 -14.41 2.35 -9.51
CA TYR A 47 -13.50 3.49 -9.36
C TYR A 47 -12.46 3.24 -8.28
N ILE A 48 -11.22 3.58 -8.60
CA ILE A 48 -10.09 3.56 -7.66
C ILE A 48 -9.30 4.85 -7.73
N GLU A 49 -8.65 5.18 -6.63
CA GLU A 49 -7.81 6.37 -6.53
C GLU A 49 -6.33 5.97 -6.37
N SER A 50 -5.45 6.76 -6.94
CA SER A 50 -4.02 6.77 -6.60
C SER A 50 -3.55 8.20 -6.37
N VAL A 51 -2.46 8.37 -5.61
CA VAL A 51 -1.97 9.70 -5.23
C VAL A 51 -0.48 9.80 -5.53
N TYR A 52 -0.13 10.72 -6.42
CA TYR A 52 1.25 11.14 -6.67
C TYR A 52 1.64 12.21 -5.66
N ILE A 53 2.73 11.99 -4.95
CA ILE A 53 3.23 12.86 -3.89
C ILE A 53 4.69 13.22 -4.22
N PRO A 54 4.94 14.43 -4.77
CA PRO A 54 6.29 14.93 -4.98
C PRO A 54 6.91 15.39 -3.67
N ASP A 55 8.21 15.24 -3.55
CA ASP A 55 9.05 15.77 -2.49
C ASP A 55 10.39 16.21 -3.14
N GLU A 56 11.28 16.90 -2.44
CA GLU A 56 12.51 17.47 -3.03
C GLU A 56 13.29 16.46 -3.90
N ASP A 57 13.68 15.34 -3.31
CA ASP A 57 14.46 14.28 -3.98
C ASP A 57 13.66 12.99 -4.21
N ARG A 58 12.36 13.02 -3.99
CA ARG A 58 11.52 11.84 -4.00
C ARG A 58 10.15 12.10 -4.63
N ALA A 59 9.72 11.17 -5.44
CA ALA A 59 8.36 11.14 -5.98
C ALA A 59 7.73 9.80 -5.63
N THR A 60 6.71 9.81 -4.80
CA THR A 60 6.02 8.61 -4.31
C THR A 60 4.65 8.49 -4.95
N LEU A 61 4.31 7.29 -5.45
CA LEU A 61 2.94 6.98 -5.83
C LEU A 61 2.31 6.07 -4.78
N CYS A 62 1.18 6.50 -4.23
CA CYS A 62 0.30 5.70 -3.40
C CYS A 62 -0.70 4.97 -4.30
N VAL A 63 -0.66 3.63 -4.29
CA VAL A 63 -1.51 2.79 -5.14
C VAL A 63 -2.55 2.03 -4.35
N SER A 64 -3.68 1.76 -5.00
CA SER A 64 -4.77 0.95 -4.48
C SER A 64 -4.61 -0.51 -4.86
N SER A 65 -5.06 -1.42 -3.99
CA SER A 65 -5.04 -2.87 -4.20
C SER A 65 -6.45 -3.48 -4.36
N GLN A 66 -7.50 -2.74 -3.97
CA GLN A 66 -8.89 -3.17 -4.04
C GLN A 66 -9.82 -2.00 -4.37
N VAL A 67 -11.02 -2.30 -4.81
CA VAL A 67 -12.14 -1.36 -4.87
C VAL A 67 -12.88 -1.45 -3.54
N GLY A 68 -12.70 -0.41 -2.71
CA GLY A 68 -13.18 -0.44 -1.32
C GLY A 68 -12.32 -1.32 -0.40
N CYS A 69 -12.80 -1.63 0.83
CA CYS A 69 -12.05 -2.41 1.81
C CYS A 69 -12.98 -3.11 2.81
N LYS A 70 -12.72 -4.38 3.11
CA LYS A 70 -13.47 -5.17 4.10
C LYS A 70 -13.13 -4.85 5.55
N MET A 71 -11.99 -4.18 5.80
CA MET A 71 -11.44 -4.04 7.15
C MET A 71 -12.27 -3.10 8.04
N ASN A 72 -13.06 -2.21 7.46
CA ASN A 72 -13.99 -1.31 8.14
C ASN A 72 -13.36 -0.54 9.32
N CYS A 73 -12.13 -0.02 9.11
CA CYS A 73 -11.45 0.83 10.09
C CYS A 73 -12.25 2.12 10.29
N LYS A 74 -12.49 2.54 11.53
CA LYS A 74 -13.37 3.68 11.85
C LYS A 74 -12.91 5.00 11.26
N PHE A 75 -11.62 5.19 11.10
CA PHE A 75 -10.99 6.40 10.59
C PHE A 75 -10.75 6.40 9.07
N CYS A 76 -11.26 5.39 8.34
CA CYS A 76 -10.92 5.20 6.93
C CYS A 76 -12.16 5.31 6.03
N MET A 77 -12.13 6.26 5.09
CA MET A 77 -13.23 6.43 4.13
C MET A 77 -13.42 5.21 3.24
N THR A 78 -12.33 4.59 2.78
CA THR A 78 -12.39 3.37 1.96
C THR A 78 -13.08 2.23 2.70
N GLY A 79 -12.82 2.07 4.01
CA GLY A 79 -13.51 1.08 4.84
C GLY A 79 -15.02 1.34 4.97
N LYS A 80 -15.43 2.61 4.98
CA LYS A 80 -16.85 3.02 5.02
C LYS A 80 -17.59 2.79 3.71
N GLN A 81 -16.89 2.85 2.59
CA GLN A 81 -17.45 2.56 1.27
C GLN A 81 -17.82 1.07 1.11
N GLY A 82 -17.28 0.21 1.98
CA GLY A 82 -17.40 -1.23 1.86
C GLY A 82 -16.40 -1.80 0.84
N TYR A 83 -16.56 -3.07 0.49
CA TYR A 83 -15.71 -3.79 -0.46
C TYR A 83 -16.53 -4.19 -1.69
N THR A 84 -15.99 -3.92 -2.86
CA THR A 84 -16.61 -4.33 -4.13
C THR A 84 -15.79 -5.44 -4.77
N ASN A 85 -14.48 -5.20 -5.05
CA ASN A 85 -13.66 -6.14 -5.80
C ASN A 85 -12.17 -6.01 -5.44
N SER A 86 -11.39 -7.05 -5.73
CA SER A 86 -9.92 -7.03 -5.67
C SER A 86 -9.34 -6.70 -7.03
N LEU A 87 -8.31 -5.85 -7.07
CA LEU A 87 -7.65 -5.48 -8.31
C LEU A 87 -6.74 -6.61 -8.80
N THR A 88 -6.73 -6.82 -10.11
CA THR A 88 -5.75 -7.67 -10.77
C THR A 88 -4.35 -7.04 -10.75
N PRO A 89 -3.27 -7.81 -10.96
CA PRO A 89 -1.92 -7.24 -11.09
C PRO A 89 -1.84 -6.16 -12.18
N THR A 90 -2.52 -6.35 -13.29
CA THR A 90 -2.57 -5.37 -14.40
C THR A 90 -3.23 -4.07 -13.95
N GLN A 91 -4.33 -4.12 -13.22
CA GLN A 91 -5.02 -2.93 -12.70
C GLN A 91 -4.18 -2.20 -11.63
N ILE A 92 -3.43 -2.94 -10.81
CA ILE A 92 -2.49 -2.35 -9.85
C ILE A 92 -1.36 -1.62 -10.60
N LEU A 93 -0.70 -2.28 -11.55
CA LEU A 93 0.41 -1.73 -12.32
C LEU A 93 -0.03 -0.59 -13.25
N ASN A 94 -1.28 -0.61 -13.73
CA ASN A 94 -1.83 0.47 -14.55
C ASN A 94 -1.80 1.83 -13.84
N GLN A 95 -1.99 1.87 -12.54
CA GLN A 95 -1.90 3.10 -11.76
C GLN A 95 -0.50 3.73 -11.82
N ILE A 96 0.54 2.89 -11.97
CA ILE A 96 1.93 3.32 -12.09
C ILE A 96 2.26 3.74 -13.51
N TYR A 97 1.85 2.91 -14.47
CA TYR A 97 2.19 3.06 -15.88
C TYR A 97 1.49 4.25 -16.54
N SER A 98 0.26 4.53 -16.16
CA SER A 98 -0.64 5.43 -16.91
C SER A 98 -0.68 6.87 -16.41
N ILE A 99 0.07 7.23 -15.35
CA ILE A 99 0.16 8.62 -14.89
C ILE A 99 1.24 9.39 -15.67
N PRO A 100 1.05 10.70 -15.88
CA PRO A 100 2.04 11.53 -16.59
C PRO A 100 3.41 11.57 -15.91
N GLU A 101 3.47 11.48 -14.59
CA GLU A 101 4.69 11.56 -13.78
C GLU A 101 5.41 10.22 -13.60
N ARG A 102 5.03 9.15 -14.29
CA ARG A 102 5.59 7.80 -14.14
C ARG A 102 7.12 7.76 -14.18
N ASP A 103 7.73 8.53 -15.05
CA ASP A 103 9.19 8.53 -15.24
C ASP A 103 9.93 9.29 -14.12
N LYS A 104 9.19 10.03 -13.28
CA LYS A 104 9.73 10.72 -12.09
C LYS A 104 9.63 9.87 -10.83
N LEU A 105 8.87 8.78 -10.86
CA LEU A 105 8.62 7.96 -9.67
C LEU A 105 9.90 7.35 -9.11
N THR A 106 10.11 7.54 -7.82
CA THR A 106 11.22 6.95 -7.06
C THR A 106 10.75 5.91 -6.05
N ASN A 107 9.50 6.00 -5.61
CA ASN A 107 8.93 5.14 -4.57
C ASN A 107 7.46 4.78 -4.87
N ILE A 108 7.05 3.60 -4.43
CA ILE A 108 5.66 3.16 -4.45
C ILE A 108 5.25 2.73 -3.05
N VAL A 109 4.04 3.10 -2.64
CA VAL A 109 3.45 2.66 -1.39
C VAL A 109 2.06 2.07 -1.64
N PHE A 110 1.81 0.88 -1.14
CA PHE A 110 0.49 0.25 -1.16
C PHE A 110 -0.28 0.69 0.09
N MET A 111 -0.74 1.95 0.06
CA MET A 111 -1.45 2.64 1.15
C MET A 111 -2.72 3.33 0.65
N GLY A 112 -3.16 3.02 -0.57
CA GLY A 112 -4.41 3.50 -1.16
C GLY A 112 -5.62 2.69 -0.70
N MET A 113 -6.57 2.48 -1.61
CA MET A 113 -7.78 1.72 -1.31
C MET A 113 -7.49 0.22 -1.19
N GLY A 114 -8.08 -0.41 -0.16
CA GLY A 114 -8.00 -1.85 0.08
C GLY A 114 -7.00 -2.26 1.16
N GLU A 115 -7.05 -3.53 1.52
CA GLU A 115 -6.06 -4.21 2.34
C GLU A 115 -5.19 -5.09 1.44
N PRO A 116 -3.90 -4.78 1.27
CA PRO A 116 -3.03 -5.53 0.36
C PRO A 116 -2.95 -7.02 0.68
N PHE A 117 -3.01 -7.40 1.95
CA PHE A 117 -2.93 -8.81 2.34
C PHE A 117 -4.25 -9.59 2.17
N ASP A 118 -5.37 -8.91 1.93
CA ASP A 118 -6.63 -9.53 1.48
C ASP A 118 -6.64 -9.78 -0.05
N ASN A 119 -5.68 -9.16 -0.78
CA ASN A 119 -5.44 -9.36 -2.22
C ASN A 119 -3.98 -9.75 -2.50
N LEU A 120 -3.39 -10.59 -1.65
CA LEU A 120 -1.95 -10.80 -1.60
C LEU A 120 -1.36 -11.37 -2.89
N ASP A 121 -2.04 -12.31 -3.55
CA ASP A 121 -1.53 -12.93 -4.78
C ASP A 121 -1.32 -11.89 -5.89
N ALA A 122 -2.27 -10.97 -6.08
CA ALA A 122 -2.15 -9.90 -7.06
C ALA A 122 -1.08 -8.88 -6.64
N VAL A 123 -0.98 -8.58 -5.35
CA VAL A 123 0.05 -7.70 -4.80
C VAL A 123 1.44 -8.30 -5.00
N LEU A 124 1.68 -9.54 -4.59
CA LEU A 124 2.96 -10.23 -4.77
C LEU A 124 3.38 -10.32 -6.25
N ARG A 125 2.42 -10.62 -7.14
CA ARG A 125 2.69 -10.62 -8.57
C ARG A 125 3.08 -9.23 -9.09
N SER A 126 2.44 -8.18 -8.60
CA SER A 126 2.80 -6.80 -8.94
C SER A 126 4.19 -6.43 -8.41
N LEU A 127 4.53 -6.84 -7.18
CA LEU A 127 5.86 -6.63 -6.59
C LEU A 127 6.95 -7.36 -7.37
N GLU A 128 6.70 -8.60 -7.79
CA GLU A 128 7.60 -9.36 -8.65
C GLU A 128 7.90 -8.60 -9.95
N ILE A 129 6.88 -8.13 -10.67
CA ILE A 129 7.05 -7.37 -11.91
C ILE A 129 7.80 -6.04 -11.68
N LEU A 130 7.54 -5.37 -10.54
CA LEU A 130 8.22 -4.13 -10.20
C LEU A 130 9.70 -4.34 -9.86
N THR A 131 10.07 -5.48 -9.29
CA THR A 131 11.44 -5.71 -8.80
C THR A 131 12.30 -6.60 -9.68
N ALA A 132 11.70 -7.42 -10.55
CA ALA A 132 12.41 -8.33 -11.43
C ALA A 132 13.13 -7.61 -12.57
N ASP A 133 14.27 -8.16 -12.99
CA ASP A 133 15.09 -7.61 -14.09
C ASP A 133 14.35 -7.55 -15.42
N TYR A 134 13.40 -8.45 -15.64
CA TYR A 134 12.56 -8.45 -16.85
C TYR A 134 11.40 -7.43 -16.80
N GLY A 135 11.16 -6.82 -15.63
CA GLY A 135 10.11 -5.84 -15.38
C GLY A 135 10.67 -4.42 -15.25
N TYR A 136 10.36 -3.77 -14.12
CA TYR A 136 10.84 -2.41 -13.84
C TYR A 136 12.23 -2.38 -13.21
N ALA A 137 12.75 -3.51 -12.73
CA ALA A 137 14.05 -3.64 -12.06
C ALA A 137 14.25 -2.66 -10.87
N TRP A 138 13.17 -2.36 -10.15
CA TRP A 138 13.24 -1.46 -9.00
C TRP A 138 13.81 -2.17 -7.78
N SER A 139 14.58 -1.44 -6.99
CA SER A 139 15.00 -1.96 -5.69
C SER A 139 13.77 -2.17 -4.80
N PRO A 140 13.62 -3.35 -4.15
CA PRO A 140 12.55 -3.61 -3.19
C PRO A 140 12.48 -2.54 -2.08
N LYS A 141 13.61 -1.90 -1.75
CA LYS A 141 13.71 -0.82 -0.75
C LYS A 141 12.96 0.47 -1.13
N ARG A 142 12.50 0.58 -2.39
CA ARG A 142 11.68 1.70 -2.88
C ARG A 142 10.19 1.43 -2.78
N ILE A 143 9.80 0.23 -2.37
CA ILE A 143 8.42 -0.20 -2.32
C ILE A 143 8.03 -0.52 -0.87
N THR A 144 6.91 0.04 -0.41
CA THR A 144 6.36 -0.22 0.91
C THR A 144 4.97 -0.80 0.78
N VAL A 145 4.71 -1.91 1.45
CA VAL A 145 3.37 -2.50 1.54
C VAL A 145 2.86 -2.33 2.96
N SER A 146 1.71 -1.66 3.10
CA SER A 146 1.05 -1.45 4.38
C SER A 146 -0.06 -2.45 4.59
N THR A 147 -0.23 -2.92 5.84
CA THR A 147 -1.27 -3.88 6.20
C THR A 147 -1.83 -3.63 7.59
N VAL A 148 -3.08 -4.02 7.81
CA VAL A 148 -3.65 -4.11 9.17
C VAL A 148 -3.12 -5.32 9.94
N GLY A 149 -2.47 -6.26 9.25
CA GLY A 149 -1.86 -7.45 9.82
C GLY A 149 -2.73 -8.70 9.71
N LEU A 150 -3.08 -9.14 8.51
CA LEU A 150 -3.74 -10.44 8.30
C LEU A 150 -2.69 -11.56 8.38
N ARG A 151 -2.87 -12.53 9.28
CA ARG A 151 -1.86 -13.54 9.62
C ARG A 151 -1.27 -14.25 8.40
N LYS A 152 -2.10 -14.93 7.61
CA LYS A 152 -1.65 -15.67 6.43
C LYS A 152 -0.94 -14.77 5.41
N GLY A 153 -1.44 -13.54 5.26
CA GLY A 153 -0.84 -12.56 4.37
C GLY A 153 0.53 -12.09 4.88
N LEU A 154 0.66 -11.87 6.19
CA LEU A 154 1.91 -11.44 6.82
C LEU A 154 3.00 -12.48 6.65
N GLU A 155 2.73 -13.74 7.02
CA GLU A 155 3.69 -14.84 6.91
C GLU A 155 4.18 -15.00 5.47
N ARG A 156 3.27 -15.09 4.50
CA ARG A 156 3.62 -15.21 3.08
C ARG A 156 4.40 -13.99 2.54
N PHE A 157 3.98 -12.78 2.90
CA PHE A 157 4.69 -11.58 2.45
C PHE A 157 6.12 -11.54 2.96
N LEU A 158 6.37 -11.95 4.21
CA LEU A 158 7.70 -12.03 4.79
C LEU A 158 8.59 -13.08 4.12
N GLU A 159 7.99 -14.15 3.59
CA GLU A 159 8.70 -15.23 2.89
C GLU A 159 8.93 -14.93 1.41
N GLU A 160 7.96 -14.28 0.74
CA GLU A 160 7.91 -14.15 -0.72
C GLU A 160 8.34 -12.75 -1.23
N SER A 161 8.61 -11.76 -0.36
CA SER A 161 8.93 -10.40 -0.76
C SER A 161 10.05 -9.77 0.06
N ASP A 162 10.95 -9.03 -0.59
CA ASP A 162 11.97 -8.20 0.06
C ASP A 162 11.54 -6.72 0.18
N CYS A 163 10.28 -6.39 -0.13
CA CYS A 163 9.76 -5.04 -0.03
C CYS A 163 9.56 -4.61 1.43
N HIS A 164 9.59 -3.29 1.66
CA HIS A 164 9.40 -2.73 2.99
C HIS A 164 7.98 -3.02 3.51
N LEU A 165 7.89 -3.42 4.79
CA LEU A 165 6.64 -3.68 5.48
C LEU A 165 6.26 -2.50 6.38
N ALA A 166 5.02 -2.04 6.29
CA ALA A 166 4.41 -1.11 7.21
C ALA A 166 3.18 -1.78 7.88
N VAL A 167 3.09 -1.70 9.20
CA VAL A 167 1.95 -2.26 9.93
C VAL A 167 1.13 -1.14 10.55
N SER A 168 -0.18 -1.12 10.26
CA SER A 168 -1.14 -0.21 10.85
C SER A 168 -1.32 -0.54 12.33
N LEU A 169 -0.75 0.29 13.21
CA LEU A 169 -0.74 0.07 14.66
C LEU A 169 -1.84 0.87 15.36
N HIS A 170 -1.80 2.18 15.28
CA HIS A 170 -2.74 3.21 15.77
C HIS A 170 -3.09 3.15 17.27
N SER A 171 -2.86 2.05 17.95
CA SER A 171 -2.93 1.93 19.42
C SER A 171 -2.06 0.78 19.92
N PRO A 172 -1.30 0.95 21.02
CA PRO A 172 -0.61 -0.15 21.69
C PRO A 172 -1.53 -1.06 22.52
N PHE A 173 -2.79 -0.65 22.71
CA PHE A 173 -3.77 -1.39 23.51
C PHE A 173 -4.69 -2.19 22.60
N PRO A 174 -4.70 -3.54 22.67
CA PRO A 174 -5.54 -4.38 21.80
C PRO A 174 -7.04 -4.05 21.86
N ALA A 175 -7.56 -3.71 23.07
CA ALA A 175 -8.96 -3.35 23.24
C ALA A 175 -9.33 -2.09 22.43
N GLN A 176 -8.52 -1.03 22.53
CA GLN A 176 -8.75 0.20 21.78
C GLN A 176 -8.45 0.00 20.27
N ARG A 177 -7.40 -0.76 19.92
CA ARG A 177 -7.12 -1.08 18.53
C ARG A 177 -8.29 -1.80 17.87
N ARG A 178 -8.96 -2.71 18.60
CA ARG A 178 -10.19 -3.40 18.15
C ARG A 178 -11.33 -2.44 17.85
N GLU A 179 -11.46 -1.39 18.62
CA GLU A 179 -12.48 -0.35 18.39
C GLU A 179 -12.17 0.47 17.13
N LEU A 180 -10.90 0.80 16.90
CA LEU A 180 -10.44 1.55 15.73
C LEU A 180 -10.38 0.67 14.47
N MET A 181 -9.95 -0.58 14.63
CA MET A 181 -9.65 -1.53 13.56
C MET A 181 -10.22 -2.91 13.90
N PRO A 182 -11.40 -3.26 13.38
CA PRO A 182 -12.04 -4.55 13.68
C PRO A 182 -11.21 -5.80 13.37
N ALA A 183 -10.22 -5.70 12.45
CA ALA A 183 -9.28 -6.76 12.10
C ALA A 183 -8.50 -7.31 13.32
N GLU A 184 -8.32 -6.52 14.39
CA GLU A 184 -7.74 -6.94 15.67
C GLU A 184 -8.43 -8.16 16.29
N LYS A 185 -9.71 -8.39 15.96
CA LYS A 185 -10.46 -9.57 16.44
C LYS A 185 -9.94 -10.88 15.83
N ALA A 186 -9.47 -10.81 14.60
CA ALA A 186 -9.01 -11.99 13.88
C ALA A 186 -7.54 -12.28 14.14
N PHE A 187 -6.73 -11.23 14.32
CA PHE A 187 -5.30 -11.35 14.57
C PHE A 187 -4.79 -10.11 15.31
N SER A 188 -4.34 -10.32 16.53
CA SER A 188 -3.99 -9.24 17.43
C SER A 188 -2.63 -8.60 17.11
N ILE A 189 -2.48 -7.33 17.51
CA ILE A 189 -1.18 -6.64 17.33
C ILE A 189 -0.05 -7.32 18.11
N THR A 190 -0.34 -7.96 19.24
CA THR A 190 0.65 -8.71 19.99
C THR A 190 1.15 -9.93 19.23
N GLU A 191 0.25 -10.68 18.59
CA GLU A 191 0.62 -11.82 17.74
C GLU A 191 1.39 -11.37 16.48
N ILE A 192 1.00 -10.24 15.86
CA ILE A 192 1.75 -9.64 14.76
C ILE A 192 3.18 -9.34 15.19
N ILE A 193 3.36 -8.67 16.34
CA ILE A 193 4.67 -8.30 16.88
C ILE A 193 5.50 -9.53 17.22
N ASP A 194 4.89 -10.57 17.74
CA ASP A 194 5.59 -11.82 18.06
C ASP A 194 6.12 -12.51 16.79
N ILE A 195 5.36 -12.52 15.70
CA ILE A 195 5.88 -13.00 14.39
C ILE A 195 7.04 -12.14 13.92
N LEU A 196 6.89 -10.81 13.95
CA LEU A 196 7.91 -9.87 13.48
C LEU A 196 9.22 -9.96 14.27
N ARG A 197 9.17 -10.31 15.56
CA ARG A 197 10.38 -10.54 16.38
C ARG A 197 11.21 -11.74 15.96
N HIS A 198 10.57 -12.73 15.33
CA HIS A 198 11.24 -13.95 14.86
C HIS A 198 11.72 -13.86 13.41
N TYR A 199 11.43 -12.73 12.74
CA TYR A 199 11.82 -12.52 11.35
C TYR A 199 13.07 -11.65 11.22
N ASP A 200 13.96 -12.01 10.29
CA ASP A 200 15.17 -11.25 10.01
C ASP A 200 14.93 -10.16 8.96
N PHE A 201 14.93 -8.89 9.39
CA PHE A 201 14.80 -7.72 8.52
C PHE A 201 16.13 -7.21 7.94
N SER A 202 17.25 -7.91 8.12
CA SER A 202 18.58 -7.46 7.67
C SER A 202 18.66 -7.25 6.16
N LYS A 203 17.88 -7.97 5.38
CA LYS A 203 17.81 -7.87 3.90
C LYS A 203 16.85 -6.80 3.41
N GLN A 204 15.93 -6.35 4.25
CA GLN A 204 14.91 -5.37 3.93
C GLN A 204 15.27 -3.97 4.42
N ARG A 205 14.52 -3.00 3.95
CA ARG A 205 14.45 -1.70 4.60
C ARG A 205 13.78 -1.88 5.96
N ARG A 206 13.99 -0.93 6.88
CA ARG A 206 13.42 -0.99 8.24
C ARG A 206 11.91 -1.24 8.21
N LEU A 207 11.43 -2.10 9.09
CA LEU A 207 10.04 -2.24 9.46
C LEU A 207 9.48 -0.90 9.97
N SER A 208 8.27 -0.53 9.55
CA SER A 208 7.58 0.64 10.08
C SER A 208 6.22 0.29 10.66
N PHE A 209 5.78 1.13 11.60
CA PHE A 209 4.43 1.10 12.16
C PHE A 209 3.76 2.44 11.89
N GLU A 210 2.56 2.39 11.32
CA GLU A 210 1.76 3.57 11.05
C GLU A 210 0.91 3.89 12.28
N TYR A 211 0.98 5.13 12.76
CA TYR A 211 0.31 5.57 13.96
C TYR A 211 -0.40 6.90 13.74
N ILE A 212 -1.71 6.84 13.53
CA ILE A 212 -2.55 8.04 13.46
C ILE A 212 -2.72 8.59 14.88
N VAL A 213 -2.36 9.86 15.05
CA VAL A 213 -2.50 10.57 16.33
C VAL A 213 -3.88 11.22 16.40
N PHE A 214 -4.71 10.71 17.32
CA PHE A 214 -6.01 11.28 17.63
C PHE A 214 -5.89 12.11 18.92
N LYS A 215 -6.12 13.42 18.80
CA LYS A 215 -5.98 14.36 19.93
C LYS A 215 -6.90 13.97 21.10
N GLY A 216 -6.32 13.83 22.27
CA GLY A 216 -7.04 13.47 23.51
C GLY A 216 -7.44 11.99 23.60
N VAL A 217 -7.06 11.15 22.63
CA VAL A 217 -7.43 9.73 22.58
C VAL A 217 -6.20 8.83 22.76
N ASN A 218 -5.18 9.00 21.91
CA ASN A 218 -4.00 8.15 21.89
C ASN A 218 -2.67 8.93 21.86
N ASP A 219 -2.70 10.21 22.23
CA ASP A 219 -1.58 11.15 22.15
C ASP A 219 -0.89 11.43 23.52
N SER A 220 -1.25 10.67 24.58
CA SER A 220 -0.68 10.87 25.90
C SER A 220 0.65 10.14 26.12
N MET A 221 1.40 10.55 27.14
CA MET A 221 2.65 9.89 27.58
C MET A 221 2.45 8.42 27.95
N LEU A 222 1.25 8.02 28.37
CA LEU A 222 0.90 6.62 28.63
C LEU A 222 1.04 5.80 27.35
N TYR A 223 0.47 6.29 26.23
CA TYR A 223 0.56 5.63 24.93
C TYR A 223 1.99 5.53 24.44
N ALA A 224 2.78 6.59 24.57
CA ALA A 224 4.18 6.58 24.19
C ALA A 224 4.98 5.52 24.97
N LYS A 225 4.76 5.40 26.27
CA LYS A 225 5.43 4.39 27.11
C LYS A 225 5.01 2.97 26.74
N GLU A 226 3.74 2.73 26.46
CA GLU A 226 3.26 1.40 26.05
C GLU A 226 3.71 1.04 24.63
N LEU A 227 3.84 2.03 23.70
CA LEU A 227 4.46 1.81 22.39
C LEU A 227 5.92 1.36 22.52
N ILE A 228 6.71 2.05 23.35
CA ILE A 228 8.12 1.69 23.61
C ILE A 228 8.19 0.26 24.18
N LYS A 229 7.31 -0.09 25.11
CA LYS A 229 7.26 -1.42 25.72
C LYS A 229 6.89 -2.50 24.70
N LEU A 230 5.84 -2.24 23.89
CA LEU A 230 5.32 -3.16 22.87
C LEU A 230 6.36 -3.45 21.79
N LEU A 231 7.08 -2.41 21.33
CA LEU A 231 8.01 -2.51 20.20
C LEU A 231 9.46 -2.77 20.63
N ARG A 232 9.71 -2.95 21.94
CA ARG A 232 11.06 -3.21 22.46
C ARG A 232 11.70 -4.41 21.78
N GLY A 233 12.93 -4.23 21.29
CA GLY A 233 13.72 -5.27 20.62
C GLY A 233 13.47 -5.40 19.12
N LEU A 234 12.54 -4.62 18.54
CA LEU A 234 12.38 -4.50 17.09
C LEU A 234 13.17 -3.30 16.55
N ASP A 235 13.97 -3.51 15.51
CA ASP A 235 14.52 -2.41 14.72
C ASP A 235 13.45 -1.89 13.78
N CYS A 236 12.71 -0.88 14.22
CA CYS A 236 11.56 -0.35 13.50
C CYS A 236 11.47 1.17 13.60
N ARG A 237 10.63 1.76 12.74
CA ARG A 237 10.23 3.16 12.81
C ARG A 237 8.74 3.26 13.13
N ILE A 238 8.35 4.34 13.78
CA ILE A 238 6.95 4.72 13.93
C ILE A 238 6.74 5.96 13.07
N ASN A 239 5.82 5.87 12.12
CA ASN A 239 5.38 7.00 11.33
C ASN A 239 4.16 7.61 12.03
N LEU A 240 4.32 8.81 12.58
CA LEU A 240 3.23 9.55 13.23
C LEU A 240 2.44 10.31 12.17
N ILE A 241 1.16 10.00 12.04
CA ILE A 241 0.26 10.58 11.06
C ILE A 241 -0.72 11.49 11.79
N ARG A 242 -0.79 12.75 11.39
CA ARG A 242 -1.81 13.66 11.90
C ARG A 242 -3.18 13.23 11.37
N PHE A 243 -4.14 13.05 12.28
CA PHE A 243 -5.51 12.79 11.88
C PHE A 243 -6.13 14.01 11.20
N HIS A 244 -6.74 13.79 10.05
CA HIS A 244 -7.60 14.76 9.39
C HIS A 244 -9.04 14.27 9.48
N ALA A 245 -9.90 15.09 10.06
CA ALA A 245 -11.31 14.75 10.19
C ALA A 245 -11.92 14.46 8.80
N ILE A 246 -12.60 13.33 8.71
CA ILE A 246 -13.32 12.92 7.52
C ILE A 246 -14.84 13.04 7.79
N PRO A 247 -15.65 13.33 6.76
CA PRO A 247 -17.08 13.45 6.93
C PRO A 247 -17.68 12.22 7.61
N ASN A 248 -18.58 12.43 8.60
CA ASN A 248 -19.28 11.37 9.35
C ASN A 248 -18.37 10.44 10.17
N VAL A 249 -17.21 10.91 10.62
CA VAL A 249 -16.38 10.29 11.64
C VAL A 249 -16.23 11.26 12.80
N ASP A 250 -16.92 10.98 13.90
CA ASP A 250 -16.80 11.67 15.19
C ASP A 250 -15.64 11.10 16.01
#